data_ed8d940e1080ca100265bda63c2d603b
#
_entry.id   ed8d940e1080ca100265bda63c2d603b
#
_cell.length_a   1.000
_cell.length_b   1.000
_cell.length_c   1.000
_cell.angle_alpha   90.00
_cell.angle_beta   90.00
_cell.angle_gamma   90.00
#
_symmetry.space_group_name_H-M   'P 1'
#
loop_
_entity.id
_entity.type
_entity.pdbx_description
1 polymer ?
#
loop_
_entity_poly.entity_id
_entity_poly.type
_entity_poly.pdbx_seq_one_letter_code
_entity_poly.pdbx_strand_id
1 'polypeptide(L)'
;THECSSAASDVYKRQIDEVGIILFLLSLFTIFTTSMIYAQLKTVPSWNNMLTPALFIFTALAGGSILLLDYASLVLLLIFGVLQVLFWYIADQSFIHKETSVGTALGFSKNEDIRAFDVAHTNRNYLLNEMVYKVARKHAIKIRYISFFAAFVLPMALILMFPGNFSISVLVIGIHFVGIYFSRWLFFAEAKHSVSFYYN
;
A
#
# COMPACT_ATOMS: atom_id res chain seq x y z
N THR A 1 6.77 21.64 48.87
CA THR A 1 6.64 22.17 47.50
C THR A 1 7.07 21.17 46.42
N HIS A 2 8.04 20.29 46.67
CA HIS A 2 8.55 19.29 45.70
C HIS A 2 7.53 18.15 45.43
N GLU A 3 6.83 17.69 46.45
CA GLU A 3 5.84 16.60 46.29
C GLU A 3 4.63 17.00 45.44
N CYS A 4 4.11 18.24 45.59
CA CYS A 4 3.03 18.74 44.75
C CYS A 4 3.43 18.88 43.28
N SER A 5 4.66 19.24 42.98
CA SER A 5 5.18 19.35 41.61
C SER A 5 5.32 17.98 40.97
N SER A 6 5.75 16.95 41.71
CA SER A 6 5.86 15.59 41.23
C SER A 6 4.48 14.98 40.92
N ALA A 7 3.52 15.14 41.83
CA ALA A 7 2.15 14.65 41.64
C ALA A 7 1.47 15.30 40.42
N ALA A 8 1.62 16.60 40.23
CA ALA A 8 1.08 17.29 39.05
C ALA A 8 1.73 16.81 37.73
N SER A 9 3.04 16.54 37.75
CA SER A 9 3.75 15.98 36.61
C SER A 9 3.27 14.58 36.26
N ASP A 10 2.99 13.73 37.26
CA ASP A 10 2.52 12.35 37.06
C ASP A 10 1.08 12.33 36.51
N VAL A 11 0.22 13.20 36.99
CA VAL A 11 -1.15 13.37 36.43
C VAL A 11 -1.09 13.81 34.99
N TYR A 12 -0.25 14.80 34.65
CA TYR A 12 -0.08 15.28 33.30
C TYR A 12 0.47 14.19 32.34
N LYS A 13 1.43 13.40 32.79
CA LYS A 13 1.97 12.27 32.00
C LYS A 13 0.87 11.24 31.71
N ARG A 14 0.10 10.84 32.70
CA ARG A 14 -1.02 9.89 32.49
C ARG A 14 -2.05 10.40 31.49
N GLN A 15 -2.39 11.69 31.54
CA GLN A 15 -3.33 12.30 30.59
C GLN A 15 -2.76 12.27 29.15
N ILE A 16 -1.45 12.52 28.99
CA ILE A 16 -0.80 12.43 27.67
C ILE A 16 -0.83 10.99 27.15
N ASP A 17 -0.56 10.00 28.01
CA ASP A 17 -0.56 8.60 27.62
C ASP A 17 -1.98 8.14 27.21
N GLU A 18 -3.01 8.50 27.97
CA GLU A 18 -4.40 8.15 27.64
C GLU A 18 -4.84 8.80 26.31
N VAL A 19 -4.56 10.08 26.11
CA VAL A 19 -4.85 10.78 24.85
C VAL A 19 -4.07 10.15 23.70
N GLY A 20 -2.80 9.77 23.94
CA GLY A 20 -1.95 9.09 22.96
C GLY A 20 -2.54 7.77 22.48
N ILE A 21 -3.06 6.95 23.41
CA ILE A 21 -3.71 5.67 23.07
C ILE A 21 -4.98 5.92 22.24
N ILE A 22 -5.79 6.88 22.62
CA ILE A 22 -7.02 7.22 21.89
C ILE A 22 -6.67 7.68 20.46
N LEU A 23 -5.70 8.55 20.31
CA LEU A 23 -5.24 9.04 19.00
C LEU A 23 -4.68 7.90 18.14
N PHE A 24 -3.93 6.98 18.74
CA PHE A 24 -3.41 5.80 18.05
C PHE A 24 -4.54 4.92 17.52
N LEU A 25 -5.54 4.60 18.35
CA LEU A 25 -6.69 3.79 17.95
C LEU A 25 -7.52 4.48 16.86
N LEU A 26 -7.77 5.77 16.97
CA LEU A 26 -8.47 6.55 15.95
C LEU A 26 -7.70 6.58 14.63
N SER A 27 -6.38 6.70 14.69
CA SER A 27 -5.51 6.66 13.51
C SER A 27 -5.58 5.31 12.80
N LEU A 28 -5.50 4.20 13.55
CA LEU A 28 -5.66 2.86 12.99
C LEU A 28 -7.04 2.65 12.37
N PHE A 29 -8.09 3.13 13.04
CA PHE A 29 -9.45 3.07 12.51
C PHE A 29 -9.58 3.86 11.21
N THR A 30 -9.00 5.05 11.13
CA THR A 30 -8.98 5.88 9.92
C THR A 30 -8.26 5.17 8.77
N ILE A 31 -7.09 4.55 9.04
CA ILE A 31 -6.34 3.80 8.04
C ILE A 31 -7.15 2.58 7.57
N PHE A 32 -7.77 1.87 8.49
CA PHE A 32 -8.62 0.73 8.17
C PHE A 32 -9.79 1.13 7.28
N THR A 33 -10.56 2.15 7.65
CA THR A 33 -11.70 2.64 6.85
C THR A 33 -11.28 3.13 5.48
N THR A 34 -10.15 3.84 5.39
CA THR A 34 -9.56 4.27 4.11
C THR A 34 -9.17 3.07 3.23
N SER A 35 -8.57 2.04 3.81
CA SER A 35 -8.17 0.84 3.08
C SER A 35 -9.37 0.05 2.55
N MET A 36 -10.50 0.08 3.27
CA MET A 36 -11.72 -0.58 2.88
C MET A 36 -12.36 0.03 1.62
N ILE A 37 -12.10 1.31 1.32
CA ILE A 37 -12.52 1.93 0.05
C ILE A 37 -11.99 1.14 -1.14
N TYR A 38 -10.74 0.68 -1.07
CA TYR A 38 -10.11 -0.13 -2.13
C TYR A 38 -10.50 -1.62 -2.03
N ALA A 39 -10.51 -2.18 -0.82
CA ALA A 39 -10.80 -3.59 -0.61
C ALA A 39 -12.22 -4.00 -1.03
N GLN A 40 -13.18 -3.07 -1.03
CA GLN A 40 -14.56 -3.30 -1.45
C GLN A 40 -14.73 -3.28 -2.98
N LEU A 41 -13.79 -2.71 -3.74
CA LEU A 41 -13.92 -2.51 -5.18
C LEU A 41 -13.75 -3.83 -5.94
N LYS A 42 -14.86 -4.55 -6.14
CA LYS A 42 -14.92 -5.78 -6.96
C LYS A 42 -14.51 -5.55 -8.42
N THR A 43 -14.64 -4.32 -8.91
CA THR A 43 -14.25 -3.91 -10.26
C THR A 43 -12.75 -3.86 -10.49
N VAL A 44 -11.96 -3.83 -9.41
CA VAL A 44 -10.49 -3.90 -9.44
C VAL A 44 -10.06 -5.15 -8.67
N PRO A 45 -9.93 -6.30 -9.34
CA PRO A 45 -9.65 -7.58 -8.69
C PRO A 45 -8.38 -7.60 -7.82
N SER A 46 -7.34 -6.86 -8.21
CA SER A 46 -6.09 -6.76 -7.44
C SER A 46 -6.25 -6.10 -6.08
N TRP A 47 -7.23 -5.20 -5.93
CA TRP A 47 -7.50 -4.51 -4.66
C TRP A 47 -8.48 -5.28 -3.77
N ASN A 48 -9.39 -6.06 -4.40
CA ASN A 48 -10.46 -6.77 -3.70
C ASN A 48 -9.95 -8.05 -3.03
N ASN A 49 -9.13 -7.88 -1.99
CA ASN A 49 -8.60 -8.96 -1.17
C ASN A 49 -8.35 -8.52 0.28
N MET A 50 -8.25 -9.48 1.21
CA MET A 50 -8.04 -9.23 2.63
C MET A 50 -6.65 -8.67 2.95
N LEU A 51 -5.66 -8.81 2.05
CA LEU A 51 -4.33 -8.24 2.26
C LEU A 51 -4.30 -6.72 2.07
N THR A 52 -5.27 -6.13 1.36
CA THR A 52 -5.31 -4.69 1.15
C THR A 52 -5.39 -3.91 2.47
N PRO A 53 -6.34 -4.17 3.39
CA PRO A 53 -6.36 -3.53 4.69
C PRO A 53 -5.12 -3.80 5.53
N ALA A 54 -4.65 -5.07 5.55
CA ALA A 54 -3.45 -5.43 6.27
C ALA A 54 -2.23 -4.65 5.78
N LEU A 55 -2.04 -4.54 4.46
CA LEU A 55 -0.95 -3.79 3.86
C LEU A 55 -0.96 -2.31 4.26
N PHE A 56 -2.14 -1.67 4.31
CA PHE A 56 -2.27 -0.28 4.74
C PHE A 56 -1.89 -0.09 6.20
N ILE A 57 -2.39 -0.96 7.09
CA ILE A 57 -2.10 -0.91 8.53
C ILE A 57 -0.60 -1.13 8.77
N PHE A 58 -0.01 -2.19 8.19
CA PHE A 58 1.41 -2.47 8.40
C PHE A 58 2.33 -1.45 7.74
N THR A 59 1.92 -0.78 6.66
CA THR A 59 2.64 0.38 6.11
C THR A 59 2.75 1.50 7.15
N ALA A 60 1.66 1.83 7.82
CA ALA A 60 1.64 2.89 8.80
C ALA A 60 2.43 2.51 10.07
N LEU A 61 2.28 1.28 10.55
CA LEU A 61 3.00 0.79 11.72
C LEU A 61 4.50 0.72 11.47
N ALA A 62 4.93 0.19 10.32
CA ALA A 62 6.33 0.12 9.95
C ALA A 62 6.95 1.51 9.77
N GLY A 63 6.27 2.41 9.04
CA GLY A 63 6.74 3.78 8.85
C GLY A 63 6.82 4.56 10.16
N GLY A 64 5.83 4.40 11.06
CA GLY A 64 5.84 5.02 12.37
C GLY A 64 6.95 4.47 13.29
N SER A 65 7.19 3.16 13.25
CA SER A 65 8.20 2.51 14.09
C SER A 65 9.64 2.90 13.74
N ILE A 66 9.92 3.25 12.49
CA ILE A 66 11.26 3.73 12.06
C ILE A 66 11.70 4.97 12.88
N LEU A 67 10.73 5.80 13.32
CA LEU A 67 11.02 6.96 14.16
C LEU A 67 11.64 6.57 15.52
N LEU A 68 11.33 5.38 16.00
CA LEU A 68 11.84 4.86 17.28
C LEU A 68 13.24 4.24 17.16
N LEU A 69 13.65 3.84 15.94
CA LEU A 69 14.95 3.19 15.65
C LEU A 69 15.28 2.01 16.55
N ASP A 70 14.26 1.30 16.97
CA ASP A 70 14.35 0.15 17.86
C ASP A 70 14.26 -1.17 17.05
N TYR A 71 14.65 -2.27 17.66
CA TYR A 71 14.53 -3.62 17.08
C TYR A 71 13.08 -3.95 16.70
N ALA A 72 12.08 -3.37 17.38
CA ALA A 72 10.68 -3.50 17.00
C ALA A 72 10.40 -2.97 15.57
N SER A 73 11.11 -1.94 15.13
CA SER A 73 10.99 -1.41 13.77
C SER A 73 11.46 -2.41 12.71
N LEU A 74 12.51 -3.18 13.00
CA LEU A 74 13.01 -4.23 12.11
C LEU A 74 11.98 -5.35 11.92
N VAL A 75 11.31 -5.75 12.99
CA VAL A 75 10.26 -6.79 12.94
C VAL A 75 9.08 -6.29 12.12
N LEU A 76 8.64 -5.06 12.35
CA LEU A 76 7.51 -4.47 11.59
C LEU A 76 7.85 -4.26 10.12
N LEU A 77 9.07 -3.82 9.79
CA LEU A 77 9.56 -3.72 8.42
C LEU A 77 9.60 -5.08 7.73
N LEU A 78 10.05 -6.12 8.43
CA LEU A 78 10.09 -7.48 7.89
C LEU A 78 8.67 -7.97 7.57
N ILE A 79 7.74 -7.84 8.52
CA ILE A 79 6.34 -8.25 8.34
C ILE A 79 5.72 -7.49 7.17
N PHE A 80 5.92 -6.17 7.12
CA PHE A 80 5.41 -5.36 6.01
C PHE A 80 6.04 -5.76 4.67
N GLY A 81 7.34 -6.05 4.62
CA GLY A 81 8.02 -6.51 3.40
C GLY A 81 7.45 -7.82 2.89
N VAL A 82 7.20 -8.79 3.78
CA VAL A 82 6.55 -10.06 3.44
C VAL A 82 5.13 -9.83 2.91
N LEU A 83 4.33 -9.01 3.60
CA LEU A 83 2.97 -8.67 3.16
C LEU A 83 2.95 -7.97 1.79
N GLN A 84 3.93 -7.11 1.52
CA GLN A 84 4.05 -6.43 0.22
C GLN A 84 4.33 -7.42 -0.92
N VAL A 85 5.20 -8.39 -0.72
CA VAL A 85 5.49 -9.44 -1.71
C VAL A 85 4.27 -10.34 -1.92
N LEU A 86 3.63 -10.77 -0.84
CA LEU A 86 2.40 -11.56 -0.91
C LEU A 86 1.28 -10.81 -1.63
N PHE A 87 1.14 -9.51 -1.37
CA PHE A 87 0.16 -8.68 -2.07
C PHE A 87 0.42 -8.66 -3.57
N TRP A 88 1.66 -8.44 -4.02
CA TRP A 88 1.99 -8.45 -5.44
C TRP A 88 1.69 -9.81 -6.08
N TYR A 89 2.05 -10.89 -5.40
CA TYR A 89 1.76 -12.25 -5.89
C TYR A 89 0.26 -12.49 -6.07
N ILE A 90 -0.56 -12.16 -5.06
CA ILE A 90 -2.01 -12.33 -5.13
C ILE A 90 -2.64 -11.37 -6.14
N ALA A 91 -2.16 -10.13 -6.23
CA ALA A 91 -2.63 -9.16 -7.22
C ALA A 91 -2.39 -9.64 -8.65
N ASP A 92 -1.21 -10.23 -8.93
CA ASP A 92 -0.89 -10.77 -10.25
C ASP A 92 -1.78 -11.97 -10.61
N GLN A 93 -2.15 -12.80 -9.62
CA GLN A 93 -3.03 -13.96 -9.82
C GLN A 93 -4.52 -13.59 -9.87
N SER A 94 -4.90 -12.43 -9.37
CA SER A 94 -6.31 -12.06 -9.14
C SER A 94 -7.16 -12.04 -10.41
N PHE A 95 -6.59 -11.69 -11.57
CA PHE A 95 -7.29 -11.73 -12.86
C PHE A 95 -7.45 -13.13 -13.41
N ILE A 96 -6.47 -14.01 -13.18
CA ILE A 96 -6.48 -15.39 -13.66
C ILE A 96 -7.58 -16.17 -12.92
N HIS A 97 -7.62 -16.01 -11.58
CA HIS A 97 -8.60 -16.73 -10.74
C HIS A 97 -10.03 -16.25 -10.88
N LYS A 98 -10.26 -14.97 -11.14
CA LYS A 98 -11.62 -14.42 -11.29
C LYS A 98 -12.21 -14.66 -12.66
N GLU A 99 -11.48 -15.34 -13.58
CA GLU A 99 -11.95 -15.71 -14.93
C GLU A 99 -12.64 -14.56 -15.68
N THR A 100 -12.23 -13.33 -15.41
CA THR A 100 -12.84 -12.12 -15.96
C THR A 100 -12.40 -11.97 -17.42
N SER A 101 -13.33 -12.19 -18.33
CA SER A 101 -13.18 -11.95 -19.77
C SER A 101 -14.28 -11.01 -20.26
N VAL A 102 -14.14 -10.48 -21.47
CA VAL A 102 -15.22 -9.69 -22.11
C VAL A 102 -16.52 -10.48 -22.13
N GLY A 103 -16.45 -11.78 -22.45
CA GLY A 103 -17.61 -12.66 -22.48
C GLY A 103 -18.31 -12.75 -21.14
N THR A 104 -17.58 -13.06 -20.08
CA THR A 104 -18.17 -13.19 -18.74
C THR A 104 -18.71 -11.87 -18.21
N ALA A 105 -18.10 -10.74 -18.60
CA ALA A 105 -18.57 -9.40 -18.23
C ALA A 105 -19.90 -9.05 -18.92
N LEU A 106 -20.12 -9.58 -20.13
CA LEU A 106 -21.34 -9.38 -20.91
C LEU A 106 -22.40 -10.47 -20.66
N GLY A 107 -22.11 -11.47 -19.79
CA GLY A 107 -23.03 -12.57 -19.49
C GLY A 107 -23.03 -13.70 -20.53
N PHE A 108 -22.04 -13.72 -21.44
CA PHE A 108 -21.84 -14.80 -22.40
C PHE A 108 -20.97 -15.94 -21.83
N SER A 109 -21.01 -17.11 -22.46
CA SER A 109 -20.14 -18.19 -22.03
C SER A 109 -18.67 -17.91 -22.37
N LYS A 110 -17.75 -18.51 -21.60
CA LYS A 110 -16.30 -18.27 -21.69
C LYS A 110 -15.67 -18.58 -23.05
N ASN A 111 -16.33 -19.43 -23.86
CA ASN A 111 -15.81 -19.95 -25.13
C ASN A 111 -16.39 -19.25 -26.37
N GLU A 112 -17.20 -18.21 -26.20
CA GLU A 112 -17.77 -17.47 -27.33
C GLU A 112 -16.80 -16.41 -27.84
N ASP A 113 -16.60 -16.38 -29.17
CA ASP A 113 -15.78 -15.35 -29.83
C ASP A 113 -16.60 -14.06 -29.96
N ILE A 114 -16.37 -13.14 -29.04
CA ILE A 114 -17.14 -11.91 -28.93
C ILE A 114 -16.41 -10.80 -29.65
N ARG A 115 -17.06 -10.24 -30.66
CA ARG A 115 -16.59 -9.05 -31.38
C ARG A 115 -17.48 -7.87 -31.07
N ALA A 116 -16.86 -6.73 -30.75
CA ALA A 116 -17.61 -5.48 -30.68
C ALA A 116 -18.13 -5.11 -32.08
N PHE A 117 -19.45 -4.94 -32.23
CA PHE A 117 -20.08 -4.52 -33.47
C PHE A 117 -19.67 -3.10 -33.83
N ASP A 118 -19.55 -2.24 -32.83
CA ASP A 118 -19.05 -0.87 -32.97
C ASP A 118 -18.07 -0.55 -31.84
N VAL A 119 -17.06 0.26 -32.14
CA VAL A 119 -16.06 0.66 -31.14
C VAL A 119 -16.64 1.85 -30.41
N ALA A 120 -16.71 1.78 -29.08
CA ALA A 120 -17.30 2.84 -28.24
C ALA A 120 -16.68 4.23 -28.48
N HIS A 121 -15.47 4.29 -29.04
CA HIS A 121 -14.77 5.53 -29.38
C HIS A 121 -13.92 5.38 -30.65
N THR A 122 -14.17 6.20 -31.66
CA THR A 122 -13.35 6.26 -32.88
C THR A 122 -12.01 6.99 -32.67
N ASN A 123 -11.90 7.84 -31.66
CA ASN A 123 -10.68 8.52 -31.27
C ASN A 123 -10.10 7.99 -29.96
N ARG A 124 -8.77 7.99 -29.86
CA ARG A 124 -8.08 7.67 -28.60
C ARG A 124 -8.54 8.64 -27.51
N ASN A 125 -9.35 8.13 -26.60
CA ASN A 125 -9.85 8.92 -25.49
C ASN A 125 -8.68 9.23 -24.53
N TYR A 126 -8.61 10.49 -24.07
CA TYR A 126 -7.69 10.96 -23.04
C TYR A 126 -7.67 10.05 -21.80
N LEU A 127 -8.84 9.60 -21.32
CA LEU A 127 -8.97 8.67 -20.20
C LEU A 127 -8.25 7.33 -20.45
N LEU A 128 -8.26 6.79 -21.67
CA LEU A 128 -7.57 5.56 -22.02
C LEU A 128 -6.05 5.73 -22.04
N ASN A 129 -5.54 6.92 -22.37
CA ASN A 129 -4.10 7.17 -22.36
C ASN A 129 -3.55 7.43 -20.96
N GLU A 130 -4.26 8.17 -20.11
CA GLU A 130 -3.83 8.49 -18.75
C GLU A 130 -4.13 7.37 -17.75
N MET A 131 -5.32 6.77 -17.78
CA MET A 131 -5.71 5.73 -16.84
C MET A 131 -4.98 4.38 -17.06
N VAL A 132 -4.35 4.18 -18.23
CA VAL A 132 -3.68 2.90 -18.53
C VAL A 132 -2.25 2.85 -17.99
N TYR A 133 -1.68 3.97 -17.49
CA TYR A 133 -0.33 4.01 -16.92
C TYR A 133 0.72 3.23 -17.74
N LYS A 134 0.74 3.40 -19.06
CA LYS A 134 1.56 2.60 -20.00
C LYS A 134 3.02 2.52 -19.59
N VAL A 135 3.61 3.65 -19.17
CA VAL A 135 5.01 3.74 -18.76
C VAL A 135 5.24 2.97 -17.46
N ALA A 136 4.36 3.14 -16.48
CA ALA A 136 4.46 2.46 -15.20
C ALA A 136 4.33 0.94 -15.35
N ARG A 137 3.36 0.48 -16.14
CA ARG A 137 3.16 -0.96 -16.40
C ARG A 137 4.32 -1.58 -17.17
N LYS A 138 4.92 -0.86 -18.13
CA LYS A 138 6.10 -1.32 -18.87
C LYS A 138 7.30 -1.56 -17.94
N HIS A 139 7.45 -0.75 -16.90
CA HIS A 139 8.57 -0.81 -15.96
C HIS A 139 8.17 -1.34 -14.57
N ALA A 140 6.97 -1.89 -14.42
CA ALA A 140 6.43 -2.31 -13.14
C ALA A 140 7.38 -3.19 -12.31
N ILE A 141 7.96 -4.22 -12.92
CA ILE A 141 8.90 -5.13 -12.25
C ILE A 141 10.10 -4.36 -11.71
N LYS A 142 10.70 -3.48 -12.51
CA LYS A 142 11.86 -2.68 -12.08
C LYS A 142 11.50 -1.77 -10.91
N ILE A 143 10.33 -1.14 -10.98
CA ILE A 143 9.85 -0.23 -9.94
C ILE A 143 9.48 -1.01 -8.66
N ARG A 144 8.95 -2.24 -8.77
CA ARG A 144 8.75 -3.14 -7.62
C ARG A 144 10.07 -3.40 -6.90
N TYR A 145 11.14 -3.72 -7.62
CA TYR A 145 12.47 -3.90 -7.02
C TYR A 145 12.98 -2.62 -6.36
N ILE A 146 12.94 -1.48 -7.05
CA ILE A 146 13.40 -0.20 -6.49
C ILE A 146 12.62 0.14 -5.23
N SER A 147 11.30 0.02 -5.29
CA SER A 147 10.39 0.25 -4.15
C SER A 147 10.73 -0.68 -2.98
N PHE A 148 10.92 -1.98 -3.23
CA PHE A 148 11.23 -2.96 -2.20
C PHE A 148 12.58 -2.68 -1.54
N PHE A 149 13.61 -2.42 -2.31
CA PHE A 149 14.93 -2.08 -1.78
C PHE A 149 14.90 -0.80 -0.96
N ALA A 150 14.26 0.25 -1.46
CA ALA A 150 14.19 1.54 -0.77
C ALA A 150 13.27 1.51 0.45
N ALA A 151 12.14 0.78 0.40
CA ALA A 151 11.21 0.74 1.52
C ALA A 151 11.62 -0.21 2.65
N PHE A 152 12.35 -1.29 2.34
CA PHE A 152 12.61 -2.37 3.30
C PHE A 152 14.10 -2.65 3.49
N VAL A 153 14.78 -3.08 2.43
CA VAL A 153 16.14 -3.63 2.53
C VAL A 153 17.12 -2.59 3.04
N LEU A 154 17.14 -1.42 2.43
CA LEU A 154 18.07 -0.36 2.77
C LEU A 154 17.80 0.25 4.15
N PRO A 155 16.54 0.58 4.54
CA PRO A 155 16.21 0.96 5.91
C PRO A 155 16.65 -0.06 6.96
N MET A 156 16.35 -1.35 6.76
CA MET A 156 16.74 -2.40 7.69
C MET A 156 18.28 -2.49 7.85
N ALA A 157 19.00 -2.45 6.75
CA ALA A 157 20.47 -2.49 6.77
C ALA A 157 21.06 -1.29 7.51
N LEU A 158 20.56 -0.10 7.26
CA LEU A 158 21.03 1.12 7.93
C LEU A 158 20.72 1.14 9.43
N ILE A 159 19.54 0.68 9.85
CA ILE A 159 19.18 0.57 11.27
C ILE A 159 20.11 -0.43 11.99
N LEU A 160 20.42 -1.57 11.34
CA LEU A 160 21.31 -2.57 11.91
C LEU A 160 22.77 -2.11 12.01
N MET A 161 23.25 -1.36 11.00
CA MET A 161 24.63 -0.88 10.97
C MET A 161 24.88 0.31 11.90
N PHE A 162 23.86 1.15 12.14
CA PHE A 162 24.01 2.41 12.86
C PHE A 162 22.88 2.63 13.89
N PRO A 163 22.75 1.75 14.88
CA PRO A 163 21.68 1.86 15.86
C PRO A 163 21.80 3.15 16.67
N GLY A 164 20.68 3.86 16.83
CA GLY A 164 20.61 5.08 17.65
C GLY A 164 21.24 6.35 17.08
N ASN A 165 21.71 6.34 15.83
CA ASN A 165 22.29 7.54 15.21
C ASN A 165 21.22 8.42 14.59
N PHE A 166 20.94 9.57 15.20
CA PHE A 166 19.87 10.49 14.77
C PHE A 166 20.01 10.98 13.33
N SER A 167 21.22 11.29 12.87
CA SER A 167 21.42 11.77 11.49
C SER A 167 21.10 10.70 10.46
N ILE A 168 21.42 9.45 10.76
CA ILE A 168 21.09 8.30 9.92
C ILE A 168 19.59 8.01 9.95
N SER A 169 18.92 8.25 11.08
CA SER A 169 17.46 8.11 11.19
C SER A 169 16.72 8.95 10.18
N VAL A 170 17.10 10.22 10.05
CA VAL A 170 16.50 11.14 9.08
C VAL A 170 16.69 10.63 7.65
N LEU A 171 17.86 10.10 7.33
CA LEU A 171 18.15 9.49 6.03
C LEU A 171 17.30 8.23 5.78
N VAL A 172 17.21 7.36 6.79
CA VAL A 172 16.40 6.12 6.72
C VAL A 172 14.93 6.43 6.47
N ILE A 173 14.39 7.40 7.20
CA ILE A 173 13.01 7.86 7.02
C ILE A 173 12.81 8.37 5.58
N GLY A 174 13.70 9.23 5.09
CA GLY A 174 13.60 9.76 3.73
C GLY A 174 13.61 8.66 2.66
N ILE A 175 14.54 7.70 2.76
CA ILE A 175 14.64 6.56 1.85
C ILE A 175 13.39 5.69 1.90
N HIS A 176 12.91 5.38 3.12
CA HIS A 176 11.69 4.60 3.32
C HIS A 176 10.48 5.28 2.66
N PHE A 177 10.28 6.58 2.86
CA PHE A 177 9.19 7.31 2.23
C PHE A 177 9.26 7.29 0.71
N VAL A 178 10.44 7.42 0.12
CA VAL A 178 10.62 7.28 -1.33
C VAL A 178 10.21 5.89 -1.79
N GLY A 179 10.62 4.84 -1.09
CA GLY A 179 10.22 3.47 -1.38
C GLY A 179 8.70 3.26 -1.28
N ILE A 180 8.06 3.79 -0.22
CA ILE A 180 6.61 3.76 -0.05
C ILE A 180 5.90 4.52 -1.16
N TYR A 181 6.40 5.69 -1.56
CA TYR A 181 5.82 6.46 -2.65
C TYR A 181 5.75 5.64 -3.94
N PHE A 182 6.84 4.97 -4.34
CA PHE A 182 6.85 4.09 -5.51
C PHE A 182 5.94 2.88 -5.33
N SER A 183 5.89 2.28 -4.15
CA SER A 183 4.97 1.17 -3.85
C SER A 183 3.51 1.60 -4.01
N ARG A 184 3.13 2.76 -3.50
CA ARG A 184 1.77 3.30 -3.62
C ARG A 184 1.44 3.73 -5.04
N TRP A 185 2.39 4.30 -5.75
CA TRP A 185 2.20 4.59 -7.16
C TRP A 185 1.92 3.33 -7.97
N LEU A 186 2.68 2.25 -7.75
CA LEU A 186 2.43 0.95 -8.38
C LEU A 186 1.08 0.35 -8.02
N PHE A 187 0.64 0.50 -6.76
CA PHE A 187 -0.68 0.04 -6.32
C PHE A 187 -1.80 0.58 -7.21
N PHE A 188 -1.70 1.83 -7.67
CA PHE A 188 -2.65 2.42 -8.61
C PHE A 188 -2.33 2.08 -10.07
N ALA A 189 -1.07 2.13 -10.46
CA ALA A 189 -0.67 1.93 -11.84
C ALA A 189 -0.90 0.49 -12.36
N GLU A 190 -0.74 -0.51 -11.49
CA GLU A 190 -0.97 -1.92 -11.81
C GLU A 190 -2.44 -2.33 -11.67
N ALA A 191 -3.28 -1.50 -11.08
CA ALA A 191 -4.70 -1.76 -10.95
C ALA A 191 -5.37 -1.82 -12.34
N LYS A 192 -5.84 -3.01 -12.69
CA LYS A 192 -6.63 -3.21 -13.91
C LYS A 192 -8.10 -3.18 -13.53
N HIS A 193 -8.82 -2.27 -14.12
CA HIS A 193 -10.26 -2.17 -13.94
C HIS A 193 -10.98 -3.08 -14.93
N SER A 194 -12.03 -3.79 -14.51
CA SER A 194 -12.82 -4.68 -15.37
C SER A 194 -13.42 -3.95 -16.57
N VAL A 195 -13.75 -2.67 -16.44
CA VAL A 195 -14.24 -1.82 -17.53
C VAL A 195 -13.22 -1.67 -18.67
N SER A 196 -11.92 -1.85 -18.42
CA SER A 196 -10.91 -1.77 -19.49
C SER A 196 -11.11 -2.79 -20.61
N PHE A 197 -11.86 -3.88 -20.36
CA PHE A 197 -12.21 -4.86 -21.40
C PHE A 197 -13.17 -4.30 -22.45
N TYR A 198 -13.96 -3.26 -22.14
CA TYR A 198 -14.90 -2.65 -23.08
C TYR A 198 -14.25 -1.65 -24.03
N TYR A 199 -12.99 -1.28 -23.78
CA TYR A 199 -12.29 -0.22 -24.51
C TYR A 199 -11.05 -0.71 -25.28
N ASN A 200 -10.80 -2.02 -25.30
CA ASN A 200 -9.70 -2.65 -26.05
C ASN A 200 -10.18 -3.22 -27.36
#